data_1908f7b3f309539c600ded788dea5fc8
#
_entry.id   1908f7b3f309539c600ded788dea5fc8
#
_cell.length_a   1.000
_cell.length_b   1.000
_cell.length_c   1.000
_cell.angle_alpha   90.00
_cell.angle_beta   90.00
_cell.angle_gamma   90.00
#
_symmetry.space_group_name_H-M   'P 1'
#
loop_
_entity.id
_entity.type
_entity.pdbx_description
1 polymer ?
#
loop_
_entity_poly.entity_id
_entity_poly.type
_entity_poly.pdbx_seq_one_letter_code
_entity_poly.pdbx_strand_id
1 'polypeptide(L)'
;VPESFQKLIRDCKIGNVILFRRNIQSAEQLRELCVFLHCLISLETGLPPMILLDEEGGTVSRLGELGSVSPSAMAQGAAGDPENAFQVGRMLGQELRAVGVNFNCAPILDCNTNPKNPVIGVRSFGGDPEKVADFGAAYARGLREAGVIACGKHFPGHGDTETDSHLGLPVVN
;
A
#
# COMPACT_ATOMS: atom_id res chain seq x y z
N VAL A 1 -21.29 6.29 -2.02
CA VAL A 1 -20.73 6.05 -3.39
C VAL A 1 -21.67 6.72 -4.38
N PRO A 2 -21.20 7.63 -5.26
CA PRO A 2 -22.02 8.33 -6.25
C PRO A 2 -22.71 7.36 -7.21
N GLU A 3 -23.93 7.69 -7.65
CA GLU A 3 -24.71 6.85 -8.58
C GLU A 3 -23.99 6.63 -9.92
N SER A 4 -23.29 7.66 -10.41
CA SER A 4 -22.48 7.57 -11.61
C SER A 4 -21.39 6.50 -11.53
N PHE A 5 -20.74 6.36 -10.37
CA PHE A 5 -19.73 5.34 -10.15
C PHE A 5 -20.35 3.95 -10.01
N GLN A 6 -21.51 3.84 -9.36
CA GLN A 6 -22.26 2.57 -9.30
C GLN A 6 -22.67 2.12 -10.70
N LYS A 7 -23.13 3.06 -11.54
CA LYS A 7 -23.45 2.78 -12.95
C LYS A 7 -22.21 2.30 -13.71
N LEU A 8 -21.06 2.92 -13.50
CA LEU A 8 -19.81 2.52 -14.12
C LEU A 8 -19.40 1.09 -13.73
N ILE A 9 -19.54 0.73 -12.45
CA ILE A 9 -19.31 -0.65 -11.99
C ILE A 9 -20.23 -1.63 -12.75
N ARG A 10 -21.52 -1.31 -12.86
CA ARG A 10 -22.51 -2.16 -13.56
C ARG A 10 -22.20 -2.31 -15.04
N ASP A 11 -21.96 -1.19 -15.72
CA ASP A 11 -21.83 -1.17 -17.18
C ASP A 11 -20.49 -1.74 -17.66
N CYS A 12 -19.40 -1.43 -16.92
CA CYS A 12 -18.04 -1.81 -17.29
C CYS A 12 -17.50 -3.04 -16.52
N LYS A 13 -18.28 -3.61 -15.59
CA LYS A 13 -17.89 -4.74 -14.76
C LYS A 13 -16.57 -4.50 -14.02
N ILE A 14 -16.42 -3.31 -13.43
CA ILE A 14 -15.23 -2.95 -12.65
C ILE A 14 -15.16 -3.85 -11.43
N GLY A 15 -14.06 -4.61 -11.33
CA GLY A 15 -13.86 -5.60 -10.27
C GLY A 15 -13.02 -5.10 -9.08
N ASN A 16 -12.28 -3.99 -9.23
CA ASN A 16 -11.33 -3.56 -8.21
C ASN A 16 -11.36 -2.05 -8.02
N VAL A 17 -11.08 -1.58 -6.80
CA VAL A 17 -11.12 -0.15 -6.45
C VAL A 17 -9.94 0.20 -5.57
N ILE A 18 -9.21 1.27 -5.91
CA ILE A 18 -8.22 1.88 -5.04
C ILE A 18 -8.82 3.09 -4.32
N LEU A 19 -8.65 3.14 -3.01
CA LEU A 19 -9.07 4.25 -2.15
C LEU A 19 -7.89 5.14 -1.83
N PHE A 20 -8.19 6.41 -1.55
CA PHE A 20 -7.20 7.42 -1.18
C PHE A 20 -7.65 8.14 0.10
N ARG A 21 -6.75 8.91 0.72
CA ARG A 21 -7.06 9.67 1.95
C ARG A 21 -8.35 10.48 1.85
N ARG A 22 -8.67 11.05 0.69
CA ARG A 22 -9.91 11.81 0.45
C ARG A 22 -11.20 10.99 0.57
N ASN A 23 -11.11 9.66 0.53
CA ASN A 23 -12.26 8.76 0.65
C ASN A 23 -12.50 8.31 2.11
N ILE A 24 -11.62 8.72 3.04
CA ILE A 24 -11.57 8.23 4.41
C ILE A 24 -11.89 9.37 5.37
N GLN A 25 -12.94 9.20 6.19
CA GLN A 25 -13.37 10.15 7.21
C GLN A 25 -13.22 9.57 8.63
N SER A 26 -13.65 8.32 8.82
CA SER A 26 -13.48 7.55 10.05
C SER A 26 -13.31 6.08 9.73
N ALA A 27 -12.92 5.27 10.70
CA ALA A 27 -12.80 3.82 10.54
C ALA A 27 -14.16 3.17 10.23
N GLU A 28 -15.22 3.63 10.88
CA GLU A 28 -16.60 3.16 10.66
C GLU A 28 -17.05 3.47 9.24
N GLN A 29 -16.88 4.74 8.81
CA GLN A 29 -17.26 5.16 7.45
C GLN A 29 -16.46 4.39 6.39
N LEU A 30 -15.16 4.17 6.58
CA LEU A 30 -14.33 3.38 5.66
C LEU A 30 -14.82 1.93 5.58
N ARG A 31 -15.15 1.33 6.72
CA ARG A 31 -15.70 -0.02 6.77
C ARG A 31 -17.03 -0.13 6.02
N GLU A 32 -17.94 0.81 6.25
CA GLU A 32 -19.22 0.87 5.52
C GLU A 32 -19.02 1.00 4.01
N LEU A 33 -18.08 1.87 3.60
CA LEU A 33 -17.71 2.04 2.19
C LEU A 33 -17.17 0.73 1.59
N CYS A 34 -16.26 0.05 2.29
CA CYS A 34 -15.68 -1.22 1.83
C CYS A 34 -16.76 -2.33 1.74
N VAL A 35 -17.66 -2.43 2.72
CA VAL A 35 -18.78 -3.38 2.68
C VAL A 35 -19.68 -3.09 1.49
N PHE A 36 -20.06 -1.83 1.27
CA PHE A 36 -20.90 -1.43 0.15
C PHE A 36 -20.23 -1.80 -1.20
N LEU A 37 -18.96 -1.45 -1.38
CA LEU A 37 -18.21 -1.76 -2.61
C LEU A 37 -18.09 -3.27 -2.81
N HIS A 38 -17.83 -4.02 -1.75
CA HIS A 38 -17.74 -5.48 -1.82
C HIS A 38 -19.07 -6.08 -2.29
N CYS A 39 -20.18 -5.68 -1.69
CA CYS A 39 -21.51 -6.19 -2.06
C CYS A 39 -21.85 -5.82 -3.51
N LEU A 40 -21.70 -4.56 -3.90
CA LEU A 40 -22.02 -4.08 -5.24
C LEU A 40 -21.19 -4.79 -6.32
N ILE A 41 -19.86 -4.81 -6.15
CA ILE A 41 -18.96 -5.40 -7.14
C ILE A 41 -19.17 -6.91 -7.23
N SER A 42 -19.31 -7.61 -6.10
CA SER A 42 -19.58 -9.06 -6.12
C SER A 42 -20.90 -9.39 -6.81
N LEU A 43 -21.95 -8.58 -6.59
CA LEU A 43 -23.23 -8.75 -7.25
C LEU A 43 -23.12 -8.55 -8.78
N GLU A 44 -22.40 -7.52 -9.19
CA GLU A 44 -22.34 -7.13 -10.60
C GLU A 44 -21.34 -7.95 -11.43
N THR A 45 -20.28 -8.47 -10.80
CA THR A 45 -19.20 -9.20 -11.50
C THR A 45 -19.21 -10.70 -11.25
N GLY A 46 -19.86 -11.16 -10.18
CA GLY A 46 -19.78 -12.54 -9.70
C GLY A 46 -18.48 -12.88 -8.98
N LEU A 47 -17.57 -11.90 -8.75
CA LEU A 47 -16.26 -12.09 -8.15
C LEU A 47 -16.06 -11.16 -6.96
N PRO A 48 -15.34 -11.60 -5.91
CA PRO A 48 -14.98 -10.73 -4.81
C PRO A 48 -14.01 -9.64 -5.30
N PRO A 49 -14.20 -8.36 -4.91
CA PRO A 49 -13.33 -7.27 -5.33
C PRO A 49 -11.99 -7.28 -4.59
N MET A 50 -10.96 -6.73 -5.24
CA MET A 50 -9.81 -6.18 -4.53
C MET A 50 -10.10 -4.72 -4.18
N ILE A 51 -10.06 -4.39 -2.89
CA ILE A 51 -10.14 -3.03 -2.36
C ILE A 51 -8.75 -2.65 -1.89
N LEU A 52 -8.15 -1.70 -2.59
CA LEU A 52 -6.74 -1.36 -2.48
C LEU A 52 -6.52 -0.08 -1.68
N LEU A 53 -5.39 -0.01 -0.98
CA LEU A 53 -4.90 1.19 -0.32
C LEU A 53 -3.37 1.27 -0.39
N ASP A 54 -2.80 2.48 -0.30
CA ASP A 54 -1.37 2.70 -0.04
C ASP A 54 -1.17 2.89 1.46
N GLU A 55 -0.93 1.83 2.18
CA GLU A 55 -0.59 1.86 3.61
C GLU A 55 0.81 1.28 3.80
N GLU A 56 1.83 2.11 3.50
CA GLU A 56 3.25 1.70 3.56
C GLU A 56 3.79 1.78 4.99
N GLY A 57 3.16 2.60 5.80
CA GLY A 57 3.68 3.03 7.08
C GLY A 57 4.58 4.27 6.97
N GLY A 58 4.99 4.83 8.11
CA GLY A 58 5.79 6.03 8.14
C GLY A 58 5.09 7.22 7.46
N THR A 59 5.75 7.81 6.45
CA THR A 59 5.24 9.01 5.77
C THR A 59 4.09 8.75 4.79
N VAL A 60 3.89 7.50 4.38
CA VAL A 60 2.81 7.11 3.46
C VAL A 60 1.82 6.21 4.19
N SER A 61 0.86 6.84 4.83
CA SER A 61 -0.27 6.21 5.50
C SER A 61 -1.57 6.90 5.06
N ARG A 62 -2.53 6.12 4.57
CA ARG A 62 -3.87 6.63 4.23
C ARG A 62 -4.81 6.54 5.42
N LEU A 63 -4.58 5.61 6.34
CA LEU A 63 -5.31 5.55 7.60
C LEU A 63 -4.94 6.72 8.50
N GLY A 64 -3.67 7.15 8.49
CA GLY A 64 -3.21 8.28 9.29
C GLY A 64 -3.47 8.08 10.78
N GLU A 65 -4.15 9.04 11.41
CA GLU A 65 -4.51 9.00 12.84
C GLU A 65 -5.56 7.93 13.20
N LEU A 66 -6.18 7.29 12.21
CA LEU A 66 -7.13 6.19 12.44
C LEU A 66 -6.43 4.85 12.66
N GLY A 67 -5.16 4.75 12.26
CA GLY A 67 -4.32 3.57 12.41
C GLY A 67 -3.18 3.80 13.39
N SER A 68 -2.34 2.79 13.53
CA SER A 68 -1.14 2.86 14.36
C SER A 68 -0.04 3.66 13.67
N VAL A 69 0.69 4.42 14.44
CA VAL A 69 1.93 5.07 13.95
C VAL A 69 3.02 4.01 13.82
N SER A 70 3.37 3.68 12.58
CA SER A 70 4.44 2.74 12.29
C SER A 70 5.74 3.44 11.89
N PRO A 71 6.92 2.84 12.16
CA PRO A 71 8.18 3.37 11.68
C PRO A 71 8.26 3.32 10.15
N SER A 72 8.98 4.27 9.54
CA SER A 72 9.27 4.24 8.11
C SER A 72 10.09 2.99 7.73
N ALA A 73 10.06 2.59 6.46
CA ALA A 73 10.87 1.47 6.00
C ALA A 73 12.38 1.69 6.25
N MET A 74 12.88 2.93 6.08
CA MET A 74 14.27 3.26 6.39
C MET A 74 14.60 3.04 7.87
N ALA A 75 13.71 3.41 8.79
CA ALA A 75 13.92 3.18 10.21
C ALA A 75 13.94 1.68 10.55
N GLN A 76 13.05 0.90 9.94
CA GLN A 76 13.04 -0.57 10.06
C GLN A 76 14.35 -1.17 9.52
N GLY A 77 14.77 -0.74 8.32
CA GLY A 77 16.06 -1.14 7.75
C GLY A 77 17.26 -0.78 8.63
N ALA A 78 17.27 0.41 9.23
CA ALA A 78 18.33 0.85 10.15
C ALA A 78 18.38 0.01 11.44
N ALA A 79 17.24 -0.48 11.92
CA ALA A 79 17.18 -1.40 13.07
C ALA A 79 17.82 -2.77 12.77
N GLY A 80 17.96 -3.16 11.51
CA GLY A 80 18.77 -4.29 11.09
C GLY A 80 18.13 -5.68 11.23
N ASP A 81 16.90 -5.78 11.75
CA ASP A 81 16.20 -7.05 11.95
C ASP A 81 14.94 -7.11 11.06
N PRO A 82 14.88 -8.00 10.03
CA PRO A 82 13.72 -8.17 9.17
C PRO A 82 12.44 -8.59 9.91
N GLU A 83 12.56 -9.17 11.11
CA GLU A 83 11.39 -9.51 11.93
C GLU A 83 10.58 -8.25 12.30
N ASN A 84 11.23 -7.10 12.48
CA ASN A 84 10.52 -5.83 12.68
C ASN A 84 9.62 -5.48 11.49
N ALA A 85 10.09 -5.70 10.26
CA ALA A 85 9.30 -5.46 9.06
C ALA A 85 8.11 -6.43 8.96
N PHE A 86 8.31 -7.69 9.33
CA PHE A 86 7.21 -8.66 9.42
C PHE A 86 6.14 -8.21 10.42
N GLN A 87 6.52 -7.78 11.63
CA GLN A 87 5.56 -7.33 12.65
C GLN A 87 4.82 -6.07 12.21
N VAL A 88 5.50 -5.11 11.57
CA VAL A 88 4.85 -3.91 11.01
C VAL A 88 3.87 -4.31 9.91
N GLY A 89 4.27 -5.15 8.97
CA GLY A 89 3.39 -5.62 7.89
C GLY A 89 2.16 -6.35 8.44
N ARG A 90 2.32 -7.18 9.47
CA ARG A 90 1.21 -7.88 10.14
C ARG A 90 0.26 -6.92 10.85
N MET A 91 0.79 -5.95 11.59
CA MET A 91 0.00 -4.94 12.29
C MET A 91 -0.84 -4.12 11.32
N LEU A 92 -0.21 -3.53 10.30
CA LEU A 92 -0.91 -2.75 9.28
C LEU A 92 -1.92 -3.60 8.51
N GLY A 93 -1.58 -4.86 8.21
CA GLY A 93 -2.50 -5.80 7.58
C GLY A 93 -3.75 -6.07 8.43
N GLN A 94 -3.61 -6.21 9.74
CA GLN A 94 -4.75 -6.38 10.66
C GLN A 94 -5.66 -5.15 10.66
N GLU A 95 -5.07 -3.94 10.68
CA GLU A 95 -5.82 -2.68 10.60
C GLU A 95 -6.58 -2.54 9.28
N LEU A 96 -5.94 -2.83 8.16
CA LEU A 96 -6.56 -2.84 6.85
C LEU A 96 -7.73 -3.81 6.77
N ARG A 97 -7.56 -5.03 7.29
CA ARG A 97 -8.63 -6.03 7.34
C ARG A 97 -9.80 -5.58 8.21
N ALA A 98 -9.54 -4.94 9.34
CA ALA A 98 -10.58 -4.45 10.24
C ALA A 98 -11.53 -3.43 9.57
N VAL A 99 -11.02 -2.66 8.60
CA VAL A 99 -11.82 -1.71 7.82
C VAL A 99 -12.29 -2.24 6.46
N GLY A 100 -12.00 -3.50 6.14
CA GLY A 100 -12.49 -4.15 4.91
C GLY A 100 -11.59 -4.00 3.68
N VAL A 101 -10.40 -3.43 3.82
CA VAL A 101 -9.35 -3.40 2.78
C VAL A 101 -8.65 -4.75 2.74
N ASN A 102 -8.44 -5.31 1.54
CA ASN A 102 -7.87 -6.65 1.37
C ASN A 102 -6.63 -6.67 0.47
N PHE A 103 -6.17 -5.50 -0.01
CA PHE A 103 -4.99 -5.36 -0.86
C PHE A 103 -4.21 -4.11 -0.44
N ASN A 104 -2.92 -4.26 -0.18
CA ASN A 104 -2.04 -3.14 0.14
C ASN A 104 -0.99 -2.94 -0.95
N CYS A 105 -0.88 -1.72 -1.48
CA CYS A 105 0.18 -1.32 -2.40
C CYS A 105 1.49 -1.09 -1.64
N ALA A 106 1.98 -2.13 -0.99
CA ALA A 106 3.21 -2.21 -0.20
C ALA A 106 3.68 -3.68 -0.17
N PRO A 107 4.97 -3.97 0.09
CA PRO A 107 6.06 -3.07 0.50
C PRO A 107 6.68 -2.27 -0.64
N ILE A 108 7.50 -1.26 -0.26
CA ILE A 108 8.42 -0.61 -1.18
C ILE A 108 9.65 -1.51 -1.36
N LEU A 109 9.97 -1.82 -2.61
CA LEU A 109 11.14 -2.62 -3.01
C LEU A 109 12.18 -1.79 -3.77
N ASP A 110 11.99 -0.48 -3.83
CA ASP A 110 12.96 0.44 -4.42
C ASP A 110 14.21 0.53 -3.54
N CYS A 111 15.38 0.36 -4.15
CA CYS A 111 16.66 0.59 -3.50
C CYS A 111 16.97 2.09 -3.55
N ASN A 112 17.17 2.72 -2.40
CA ASN A 112 17.48 4.15 -2.30
C ASN A 112 18.96 4.39 -2.60
N THR A 113 19.38 4.22 -3.85
CA THR A 113 20.78 4.33 -4.31
C THR A 113 21.16 5.77 -4.63
N ASN A 114 20.18 6.60 -5.00
CA ASN A 114 20.42 8.02 -5.29
C ASN A 114 19.95 8.91 -4.13
N PRO A 115 20.86 9.60 -3.41
CA PRO A 115 20.49 10.48 -2.30
C PRO A 115 19.69 11.72 -2.74
N LYS A 116 19.67 12.04 -4.03
CA LYS A 116 18.88 13.15 -4.59
C LYS A 116 17.44 12.73 -4.95
N ASN A 117 17.10 11.46 -4.78
CA ASN A 117 15.76 10.98 -5.09
C ASN A 117 14.70 11.69 -4.24
N PRO A 118 13.73 12.41 -4.83
CA PRO A 118 12.78 13.22 -4.08
C PRO A 118 11.57 12.41 -3.57
N VAL A 119 11.41 11.16 -4.01
CA VAL A 119 10.15 10.39 -3.83
C VAL A 119 10.32 9.22 -2.89
N ILE A 120 11.39 8.46 -3.03
CA ILE A 120 11.60 7.21 -2.30
C ILE A 120 12.18 7.48 -0.91
N GLY A 121 13.43 7.90 -0.81
CA GLY A 121 14.04 8.30 0.46
C GLY A 121 13.71 7.37 1.62
N VAL A 122 13.07 7.93 2.65
CA VAL A 122 12.68 7.21 3.89
C VAL A 122 11.66 6.08 3.69
N ARG A 123 11.06 5.97 2.52
CA ARG A 123 10.13 4.89 2.18
C ARG A 123 10.85 3.58 1.83
N SER A 124 12.15 3.62 1.49
CA SER A 124 12.96 2.44 1.21
C SER A 124 13.58 1.84 2.48
N PHE A 125 13.76 0.53 2.51
CA PHE A 125 14.50 -0.17 3.58
C PHE A 125 16.01 0.10 3.52
N GLY A 126 16.53 0.66 2.42
CA GLY A 126 17.93 1.01 2.24
C GLY A 126 18.39 1.06 0.79
N GLY A 127 19.70 1.20 0.58
CA GLY A 127 20.33 1.19 -0.76
C GLY A 127 20.86 -0.17 -1.19
N ASP A 128 20.95 -1.14 -0.28
CA ASP A 128 21.42 -2.49 -0.55
C ASP A 128 20.27 -3.38 -1.04
N PRO A 129 20.35 -3.94 -2.26
CA PRO A 129 19.28 -4.77 -2.84
C PRO A 129 18.95 -6.03 -2.03
N GLU A 130 19.95 -6.70 -1.45
CA GLU A 130 19.74 -7.91 -0.64
C GLU A 130 18.95 -7.57 0.62
N LYS A 131 19.36 -6.50 1.30
CA LYS A 131 18.65 -6.00 2.46
C LYS A 131 17.21 -5.59 2.13
N VAL A 132 17.00 -4.85 1.04
CA VAL A 132 15.65 -4.45 0.59
C VAL A 132 14.78 -5.67 0.30
N ALA A 133 15.35 -6.71 -0.33
CA ALA A 133 14.64 -7.96 -0.60
C ALA A 133 14.23 -8.70 0.68
N ASP A 134 15.13 -8.83 1.65
CA ASP A 134 14.87 -9.51 2.93
C ASP A 134 13.76 -8.81 3.74
N PHE A 135 13.88 -7.48 3.90
CA PHE A 135 12.89 -6.69 4.62
C PHE A 135 11.56 -6.63 3.89
N GLY A 136 11.59 -6.45 2.57
CA GLY A 136 10.39 -6.45 1.74
C GLY A 136 9.64 -7.78 1.77
N ALA A 137 10.36 -8.89 1.69
CA ALA A 137 9.78 -10.24 1.81
C ALA A 137 9.17 -10.47 3.19
N ALA A 138 9.84 -10.02 4.27
CA ALA A 138 9.35 -10.12 5.64
C ALA A 138 8.05 -9.30 5.82
N TYR A 139 8.05 -8.05 5.35
CA TYR A 139 6.86 -7.17 5.40
C TYR A 139 5.68 -7.78 4.62
N ALA A 140 5.92 -8.26 3.38
CA ALA A 140 4.88 -8.92 2.57
C ALA A 140 4.33 -10.19 3.23
N ARG A 141 5.17 -10.95 3.90
CA ARG A 141 4.75 -12.13 4.70
C ARG A 141 3.84 -11.71 5.84
N GLY A 142 4.14 -10.61 6.54
CA GLY A 142 3.28 -10.06 7.60
C GLY A 142 1.90 -9.65 7.09
N LEU A 143 1.82 -8.90 5.98
CA LEU A 143 0.55 -8.56 5.33
C LEU A 143 -0.27 -9.80 4.98
N ARG A 144 0.37 -10.80 4.38
CA ARG A 144 -0.27 -12.04 3.97
C ARG A 144 -0.80 -12.85 5.17
N GLU A 145 -0.07 -12.89 6.28
CA GLU A 145 -0.53 -13.54 7.51
C GLU A 145 -1.78 -12.88 8.07
N ALA A 146 -1.89 -11.55 7.94
CA ALA A 146 -3.11 -10.80 8.29
C ALA A 146 -4.25 -10.94 7.26
N GLY A 147 -4.06 -11.69 6.18
CA GLY A 147 -5.05 -11.89 5.13
C GLY A 147 -5.17 -10.73 4.14
N VAL A 148 -4.10 -9.96 3.93
CA VAL A 148 -4.02 -8.85 2.96
C VAL A 148 -3.05 -9.23 1.85
N ILE A 149 -3.44 -9.00 0.60
CA ILE A 149 -2.57 -9.16 -0.56
C ILE A 149 -1.52 -8.04 -0.54
N ALA A 150 -0.26 -8.43 -0.62
CA ALA A 150 0.87 -7.51 -0.71
C ALA A 150 1.23 -7.25 -2.18
N CYS A 151 1.54 -6.00 -2.52
CA CYS A 151 2.00 -5.60 -3.84
C CYS A 151 3.30 -4.81 -3.74
N GLY A 152 4.42 -5.49 -4.04
CA GLY A 152 5.72 -4.83 -4.09
C GLY A 152 5.81 -3.79 -5.19
N LYS A 153 6.41 -2.63 -4.89
CA LYS A 153 6.50 -1.49 -5.82
C LYS A 153 7.82 -0.74 -5.65
N HIS A 154 8.30 0.00 -6.65
CA HIS A 154 7.67 0.34 -7.93
C HIS A 154 8.46 -0.32 -9.07
N PHE A 155 7.97 -1.37 -9.65
CA PHE A 155 8.64 -2.03 -10.77
C PHE A 155 8.77 -1.08 -11.99
N PRO A 156 9.93 -1.01 -12.68
CA PRO A 156 11.15 -1.81 -12.48
C PRO A 156 12.11 -1.25 -11.41
N GLY A 157 11.80 -0.15 -10.75
CA GLY A 157 12.56 0.51 -9.71
C GLY A 157 12.57 2.03 -9.87
N HIS A 158 12.37 2.76 -8.77
CA HIS A 158 12.30 4.22 -8.74
C HIS A 158 13.38 4.85 -7.83
N GLY A 159 14.14 4.04 -7.10
CA GLY A 159 15.05 4.53 -6.07
C GLY A 159 16.30 5.26 -6.57
N ASP A 160 16.66 5.07 -7.85
CA ASP A 160 17.84 5.70 -8.47
C ASP A 160 17.52 6.96 -9.27
N THR A 161 16.24 7.34 -9.42
CA THR A 161 15.82 8.47 -10.25
C THR A 161 15.96 9.81 -9.52
N GLU A 162 16.20 10.91 -10.28
CA GLU A 162 16.26 12.29 -9.75
C GLU A 162 14.94 13.06 -9.95
N THR A 163 13.99 12.49 -10.68
CA THR A 163 12.73 13.15 -11.01
C THR A 163 11.55 12.42 -10.37
N ASP A 164 10.63 13.15 -9.75
CA ASP A 164 9.37 12.61 -9.29
C ASP A 164 8.50 12.24 -10.51
N SER A 165 8.08 10.97 -10.59
CA SER A 165 7.23 10.45 -11.66
C SER A 165 5.84 11.12 -11.74
N HIS A 166 5.41 11.81 -10.68
CA HIS A 166 4.18 12.63 -10.69
C HIS A 166 4.38 13.98 -11.40
N LEU A 167 5.62 14.43 -11.55
CA LEU A 167 5.97 15.74 -12.15
C LEU A 167 6.58 15.62 -13.53
N GLY A 168 7.17 14.46 -13.85
CA GLY A 168 7.83 14.25 -15.15
C GLY A 168 8.22 12.78 -15.35
N LEU A 169 8.72 12.45 -16.52
CA LEU A 169 9.21 11.11 -16.83
C LEU A 169 10.62 10.92 -16.24
N PRO A 170 10.80 10.08 -15.22
CA PRO A 170 12.12 9.76 -14.70
C PRO A 170 12.90 8.87 -15.68
N VAL A 171 14.19 9.14 -15.81
CA VAL A 171 15.11 8.35 -16.65
C VAL A 171 16.23 7.81 -15.77
N VAL A 172 16.53 6.53 -15.93
CA VAL A 172 17.71 5.86 -15.36
C VAL A 172 18.68 5.60 -16.51
N ASN A 173 19.94 6.05 -16.35
CA ASN A 173 21.02 5.91 -17.36
C ASN A 173 21.88 4.68 -17.06
#